data_5bd6becd98313f05dd6e9475f9a484c9
#
_entry.id   5bd6becd98313f05dd6e9475f9a484c9
#
_cell.length_a   1.000
_cell.length_b   1.000
_cell.length_c   1.000
_cell.angle_alpha   90.00
_cell.angle_beta   90.00
_cell.angle_gamma   90.00
#
_symmetry.space_group_name_H-M   'P 1'
#
loop_
_entity.id
_entity.type
_entity.pdbx_description
1 polymer ?
#
loop_
_entity_poly.entity_id
_entity_poly.type
_entity_poly.pdbx_seq_one_letter_code
_entity_poly.pdbx_strand_id
1 'polypeptide(L)'
;TIGIINKKIMKIKNLKKKLIIVDDKSTDGTTEYLKKKQFNNKKIFKIIFHKKNIGKGAAIQTAQRYANEKYTIIQDADLEYDPRDYSKIINILIKKKSKVVYGSRVLGINRYLESKSTSVIRIFANHALTVFSNLINKQKLTDAHTCYKAFETKFFKKIKLEENGFNFCPEITTKISNQNIEIKEIKIRYYPRSFKQGKKIKYSDGFKALWTLIKYKYIKNKSL
;
A
#
# COMPACT_ATOMS: atom_id res chain seq x y z
N THR A 1 12.48 10.36 -7.89
CA THR A 1 11.02 10.01 -7.89
C THR A 1 10.26 10.69 -6.76
N ILE A 2 10.73 10.65 -5.51
CA ILE A 2 10.02 11.19 -4.33
C ILE A 2 9.67 12.66 -4.44
N GLY A 3 10.54 13.49 -5.04
CA GLY A 3 10.26 14.91 -5.28
C GLY A 3 9.08 15.16 -6.22
N ILE A 4 8.92 14.29 -7.23
CA ILE A 4 7.81 14.36 -8.19
C ILE A 4 6.49 13.98 -7.50
N ILE A 5 6.50 12.92 -6.71
CA ILE A 5 5.31 12.48 -5.95
C ILE A 5 4.89 13.56 -4.97
N ASN A 6 5.82 14.12 -4.19
CA ASN A 6 5.52 15.20 -3.27
C ASN A 6 4.89 16.40 -3.98
N LYS A 7 5.44 16.83 -5.12
CA LYS A 7 4.84 17.90 -5.93
C LYS A 7 3.42 17.55 -6.39
N LYS A 8 3.18 16.30 -6.85
CA LYS A 8 1.84 15.85 -7.24
C LYS A 8 0.87 15.85 -6.07
N ILE A 9 1.28 15.35 -4.91
CA ILE A 9 0.44 15.33 -3.70
C ILE A 9 0.09 16.76 -3.26
N MET A 10 1.07 17.67 -3.25
CA MET A 10 0.84 19.04 -2.81
C MET A 10 -0.10 19.82 -3.74
N LYS A 11 -0.15 19.49 -5.03
CA LYS A 11 -1.09 20.08 -6.01
C LYS A 11 -2.56 19.66 -5.82
N ILE A 12 -2.85 18.62 -5.05
CA ILE A 12 -4.24 18.20 -4.81
C ILE A 12 -4.93 19.27 -3.96
N LYS A 13 -5.93 19.94 -4.51
CA LYS A 13 -6.76 20.92 -3.79
C LYS A 13 -7.77 20.22 -2.86
N ASN A 14 -8.34 20.96 -1.90
CA ASN A 14 -9.42 20.52 -1.01
C ASN A 14 -9.10 19.37 -0.06
N LEU A 15 -7.82 19.04 0.17
CA LEU A 15 -7.39 18.09 1.18
C LEU A 15 -6.28 18.71 2.04
N LYS A 16 -6.50 18.78 3.36
CA LYS A 16 -5.40 18.99 4.31
C LYS A 16 -4.56 17.72 4.35
N LYS A 17 -3.26 17.85 4.26
CA LYS A 17 -2.33 16.72 4.08
C LYS A 17 -1.18 16.80 5.07
N LYS A 18 -0.82 15.64 5.61
CA LYS A 18 0.42 15.42 6.35
C LYS A 18 1.15 14.23 5.70
N LEU A 19 2.40 14.41 5.36
CA LEU A 19 3.21 13.39 4.73
C LEU A 19 4.20 12.82 5.73
N ILE A 20 4.12 11.51 5.93
CA ILE A 20 5.09 10.75 6.71
C ILE A 20 5.93 9.97 5.71
N ILE A 21 7.19 10.33 5.60
CA ILE A 21 8.15 9.73 4.67
C ILE A 21 9.10 8.87 5.50
N VAL A 22 9.14 7.58 5.21
CA VAL A 22 10.08 6.66 5.84
C VAL A 22 11.06 6.19 4.79
N ASP A 23 12.32 6.53 4.96
CA ASP A 23 13.43 6.06 4.13
C ASP A 23 14.03 4.81 4.77
N ASP A 24 13.88 3.68 4.09
CA ASP A 24 14.35 2.37 4.55
C ASP A 24 15.81 2.11 4.13
N LYS A 25 16.70 3.09 4.42
CA LYS A 25 18.14 3.04 4.09
C LYS A 25 18.36 2.94 2.58
N SER A 26 17.84 3.89 1.82
CA SER A 26 18.04 3.98 0.38
C SER A 26 19.51 4.23 0.02
N THR A 27 19.98 3.60 -1.08
CA THR A 27 21.36 3.70 -1.59
C THR A 27 21.46 4.42 -2.94
N ASP A 28 20.35 4.96 -3.43
CA ASP A 28 20.19 5.62 -4.74
C ASP A 28 20.20 7.16 -4.66
N GLY A 29 20.75 7.72 -3.57
CA GLY A 29 20.76 9.16 -3.32
C GLY A 29 19.47 9.73 -2.71
N THR A 30 18.45 8.89 -2.46
CA THR A 30 17.18 9.34 -1.84
C THR A 30 17.39 9.84 -0.41
N THR A 31 18.23 9.16 0.37
CA THR A 31 18.57 9.56 1.76
C THR A 31 19.17 10.96 1.79
N GLU A 32 20.17 11.23 0.95
CA GLU A 32 20.88 12.52 0.83
C GLU A 32 19.92 13.61 0.36
N TYR A 33 19.08 13.30 -0.63
CA TYR A 33 18.05 14.21 -1.11
C TYR A 33 17.07 14.60 0.01
N LEU A 34 16.60 13.66 0.81
CA LEU A 34 15.68 13.91 1.91
C LEU A 34 16.32 14.72 3.03
N LYS A 35 17.61 14.50 3.32
CA LYS A 35 18.38 15.27 4.32
C LYS A 35 18.65 16.70 3.86
N LYS A 36 19.03 16.91 2.58
CA LYS A 36 19.33 18.23 2.01
C LYS A 36 18.10 19.10 1.83
N LYS A 37 17.01 18.53 1.35
CA LYS A 37 15.70 19.19 1.33
C LYS A 37 15.11 19.11 2.73
N GLN A 38 15.56 20.00 3.59
CA GLN A 38 14.73 20.36 4.74
C GLN A 38 13.37 20.76 4.18
N PHE A 39 12.42 19.85 4.26
CA PHE A 39 11.02 20.18 4.01
C PHE A 39 10.64 21.17 5.12
N ASN A 40 10.75 22.47 4.83
CA ASN A 40 10.72 23.58 5.80
C ASN A 40 9.41 23.66 6.60
N ASN A 41 8.42 22.85 6.24
CA ASN A 41 7.16 22.80 6.95
C ASN A 41 7.00 21.51 7.76
N LYS A 42 7.55 21.49 8.97
CA LYS A 42 7.43 20.35 9.93
C LYS A 42 5.98 20.01 10.27
N LYS A 43 5.02 20.93 10.07
CA LYS A 43 3.59 20.66 10.26
C LYS A 43 3.04 19.75 9.18
N ILE A 44 3.61 19.78 7.97
CA ILE A 44 3.17 18.97 6.82
C ILE A 44 4.03 17.73 6.65
N PHE A 45 5.33 17.82 6.91
CA PHE A 45 6.28 16.73 6.63
C PHE A 45 6.89 16.16 7.91
N LYS A 46 6.89 14.84 8.00
CA LYS A 46 7.68 14.08 8.96
C LYS A 46 8.53 13.08 8.19
N ILE A 47 9.86 13.19 8.33
CA ILE A 47 10.81 12.29 7.67
C ILE A 47 11.48 11.44 8.74
N ILE A 48 11.58 10.14 8.48
CA ILE A 48 12.17 9.15 9.37
C ILE A 48 13.15 8.31 8.55
N PHE A 49 14.33 8.06 9.09
CA PHE A 49 15.37 7.26 8.46
C PHE A 49 15.60 5.97 9.27
N HIS A 50 15.52 4.83 8.61
CA HIS A 50 15.95 3.57 9.21
C HIS A 50 17.47 3.45 9.18
N LYS A 51 18.05 2.85 10.22
CA LYS A 51 19.51 2.60 10.30
C LYS A 51 19.96 1.50 9.33
N LYS A 52 19.07 0.58 8.97
CA LYS A 52 19.29 -0.52 8.01
C LYS A 52 18.05 -0.73 7.16
N ASN A 53 18.20 -1.36 6.00
CA ASN A 53 17.06 -1.77 5.19
C ASN A 53 16.35 -2.94 5.89
N ILE A 54 15.09 -2.74 6.27
CA ILE A 54 14.27 -3.71 7.00
C ILE A 54 13.13 -4.21 6.11
N GLY A 55 12.73 -3.43 5.13
CA GLY A 55 11.70 -3.75 4.17
C GLY A 55 10.47 -2.86 4.24
N LYS A 56 9.63 -2.95 3.21
CA LYS A 56 8.46 -2.09 3.01
C LYS A 56 7.46 -2.15 4.16
N GLY A 57 7.17 -3.36 4.67
CA GLY A 57 6.26 -3.54 5.79
C GLY A 57 6.76 -2.83 7.05
N ALA A 58 8.07 -2.91 7.35
CA ALA A 58 8.67 -2.19 8.47
C ALA A 58 8.58 -0.67 8.31
N ALA A 59 8.76 -0.15 7.10
CA ALA A 59 8.58 1.27 6.82
C ALA A 59 7.12 1.72 7.07
N ILE A 60 6.14 0.88 6.68
CA ILE A 60 4.72 1.13 6.93
C ILE A 60 4.40 1.07 8.44
N GLN A 61 4.93 0.09 9.18
CA GLN A 61 4.79 0.00 10.64
C GLN A 61 5.34 1.26 11.33
N THR A 62 6.51 1.72 10.88
CA THR A 62 7.09 2.97 11.37
C THR A 62 6.19 4.16 11.08
N ALA A 63 5.70 4.31 9.85
CA ALA A 63 4.78 5.40 9.47
C ALA A 63 3.46 5.35 10.26
N GLN A 64 2.90 4.17 10.49
CA GLN A 64 1.66 3.93 11.22
C GLN A 64 1.69 4.56 12.63
N ARG A 65 2.81 4.47 13.32
CA ARG A 65 2.98 5.04 14.68
C ARG A 65 2.75 6.56 14.71
N TYR A 66 3.13 7.23 13.62
CA TYR A 66 3.05 8.70 13.50
C TYR A 66 1.81 9.19 12.76
N ALA A 67 0.98 8.30 12.23
CA ALA A 67 -0.27 8.66 11.58
C ALA A 67 -1.26 9.20 12.63
N ASN A 68 -1.73 10.43 12.44
CA ASN A 68 -2.64 11.09 13.38
C ASN A 68 -3.76 11.91 12.71
N GLU A 69 -3.79 11.94 11.38
CA GLU A 69 -4.90 12.54 10.64
C GLU A 69 -6.10 11.58 10.56
N LYS A 70 -7.26 12.06 10.17
CA LYS A 70 -8.50 11.27 10.13
C LYS A 70 -8.38 10.02 9.24
N TYR A 71 -7.71 10.15 8.10
CA TYR A 71 -7.52 9.08 7.12
C TYR A 71 -6.04 8.94 6.78
N THR A 72 -5.60 7.72 6.52
CA THR A 72 -4.25 7.38 6.08
C THR A 72 -4.28 6.68 4.74
N ILE A 73 -3.41 7.08 3.81
CA ILE A 73 -3.21 6.42 2.52
C ILE A 73 -1.74 6.00 2.41
N ILE A 74 -1.49 4.75 2.06
CA ILE A 74 -0.14 4.26 1.75
C ILE A 74 0.20 4.65 0.31
N GLN A 75 1.35 5.31 0.11
CA GLN A 75 1.86 5.74 -1.18
C GLN A 75 3.28 5.22 -1.40
N ASP A 76 3.48 4.45 -2.46
CA ASP A 76 4.83 4.08 -2.91
C ASP A 76 5.52 5.26 -3.62
N ALA A 77 6.83 5.41 -3.40
CA ALA A 77 7.62 6.50 -3.98
C ALA A 77 8.15 6.18 -5.39
N ASP A 78 7.52 5.28 -6.13
CA ASP A 78 8.00 4.73 -7.40
C ASP A 78 7.27 5.22 -8.66
N LEU A 79 6.31 6.15 -8.51
CA LEU A 79 5.48 6.73 -9.57
C LEU A 79 4.49 5.75 -10.24
N GLU A 80 4.39 4.49 -9.80
CA GLU A 80 3.42 3.55 -10.35
C GLU A 80 1.97 3.96 -10.03
N TYR A 81 1.75 4.59 -8.87
CA TYR A 81 0.42 5.04 -8.42
C TYR A 81 0.28 6.55 -8.49
N ASP A 82 -0.88 7.03 -8.92
CA ASP A 82 -1.11 8.46 -9.12
C ASP A 82 -1.88 9.09 -7.95
N PRO A 83 -1.29 10.09 -7.26
CA PRO A 83 -1.96 10.80 -6.17
C PRO A 83 -3.27 11.50 -6.55
N ARG A 84 -3.55 11.73 -7.83
CA ARG A 84 -4.83 12.30 -8.28
C ARG A 84 -6.04 11.43 -7.89
N ASP A 85 -5.83 10.16 -7.58
CA ASP A 85 -6.90 9.27 -7.13
C ASP A 85 -7.24 9.40 -5.63
N TYR A 86 -6.46 10.17 -4.86
CA TYR A 86 -6.72 10.38 -3.42
C TYR A 86 -8.13 10.90 -3.13
N SER A 87 -8.58 11.90 -3.87
CA SER A 87 -9.92 12.49 -3.65
C SER A 87 -11.02 11.47 -3.83
N LYS A 88 -10.90 10.57 -4.81
CA LYS A 88 -11.87 9.49 -5.04
C LYS A 88 -11.86 8.48 -3.89
N ILE A 89 -10.66 8.08 -3.44
CA ILE A 89 -10.48 7.13 -2.33
C ILE A 89 -11.06 7.70 -1.04
N ILE A 90 -10.72 8.93 -0.70
CA ILE A 90 -11.20 9.63 0.50
C ILE A 90 -12.73 9.81 0.46
N ASN A 91 -13.29 10.13 -0.70
CA ASN A 91 -14.74 10.24 -0.84
C ASN A 91 -15.48 8.94 -0.53
N ILE A 92 -14.90 7.77 -0.85
CA ILE A 92 -15.52 6.48 -0.50
C ILE A 92 -15.44 6.25 1.02
N LEU A 93 -14.28 6.54 1.64
CA LEU A 93 -14.15 6.45 3.11
C LEU A 93 -15.22 7.31 3.82
N ILE A 94 -15.45 8.52 3.31
CA ILE A 94 -16.41 9.47 3.92
C ILE A 94 -17.85 9.05 3.61
N LYS A 95 -18.22 8.96 2.32
CA LYS A 95 -19.63 8.79 1.89
C LYS A 95 -20.18 7.41 2.26
N LYS A 96 -19.37 6.37 2.12
CA LYS A 96 -19.80 4.99 2.45
C LYS A 96 -19.49 4.59 3.90
N LYS A 97 -18.99 5.51 4.72
CA LYS A 97 -18.55 5.25 6.10
C LYS A 97 -17.67 3.99 6.19
N SER A 98 -16.85 3.74 5.15
CA SER A 98 -15.99 2.57 5.08
C SER A 98 -14.73 2.81 5.92
N LYS A 99 -14.28 1.77 6.64
CA LYS A 99 -13.02 1.83 7.39
C LYS A 99 -11.80 1.62 6.51
N VAL A 100 -11.98 0.91 5.37
CA VAL A 100 -10.89 0.51 4.48
C VAL A 100 -11.32 0.62 3.02
N VAL A 101 -10.44 1.19 2.19
CA VAL A 101 -10.60 1.26 0.74
C VAL A 101 -9.29 0.88 0.06
N TYR A 102 -9.35 -0.04 -0.89
CA TYR A 102 -8.22 -0.40 -1.75
C TYR A 102 -8.38 0.20 -3.15
N GLY A 103 -7.28 0.67 -3.70
CA GLY A 103 -7.21 1.08 -5.10
C GLY A 103 -6.88 -0.13 -5.98
N SER A 104 -7.81 -0.62 -6.77
CA SER A 104 -7.57 -1.73 -7.69
C SER A 104 -6.95 -1.26 -9.01
N ARG A 105 -5.89 -1.93 -9.44
CA ARG A 105 -5.23 -1.72 -10.73
C ARG A 105 -5.98 -2.36 -11.90
N VAL A 106 -6.91 -3.26 -11.61
CA VAL A 106 -7.57 -4.13 -12.59
C VAL A 106 -9.09 -4.05 -12.59
N LEU A 107 -9.68 -3.28 -11.69
CA LEU A 107 -11.14 -3.11 -11.62
C LEU A 107 -11.67 -2.45 -12.90
N GLY A 108 -12.55 -3.16 -13.59
CA GLY A 108 -13.17 -2.68 -14.83
C GLY A 108 -12.21 -2.65 -16.04
N ILE A 109 -11.14 -3.48 -16.01
CA ILE A 109 -10.28 -3.72 -17.16
C ILE A 109 -10.02 -5.21 -17.34
N ASN A 110 -9.74 -5.62 -18.59
CA ASN A 110 -9.26 -6.96 -18.84
C ASN A 110 -7.75 -7.04 -18.57
N ARG A 111 -7.37 -7.58 -17.39
CA ARG A 111 -5.98 -7.64 -16.94
C ARG A 111 -5.04 -8.39 -17.87
N TYR A 112 -5.56 -9.30 -18.68
CA TYR A 112 -4.77 -10.10 -19.63
C TYR A 112 -4.53 -9.39 -20.96
N LEU A 113 -5.48 -8.57 -21.42
CA LEU A 113 -5.40 -7.87 -22.70
C LEU A 113 -4.71 -6.50 -22.59
N GLU A 114 -4.93 -5.77 -21.50
CA GLU A 114 -4.48 -4.38 -21.35
C GLU A 114 -3.08 -4.24 -20.75
N SER A 115 -2.45 -5.34 -20.29
CA SER A 115 -1.15 -5.29 -19.62
C SER A 115 0.02 -5.43 -20.59
N LYS A 116 0.29 -4.38 -21.36
CA LYS A 116 1.37 -4.36 -22.36
C LYS A 116 2.80 -4.52 -21.83
N SER A 117 3.04 -4.31 -20.53
CA SER A 117 4.40 -4.27 -19.93
C SER A 117 4.67 -5.31 -18.85
N THR A 118 3.68 -6.12 -18.50
CA THR A 118 3.81 -7.11 -17.40
C THR A 118 3.73 -8.53 -17.98
N SER A 119 4.63 -9.42 -17.55
CA SER A 119 4.58 -10.83 -17.93
C SER A 119 3.23 -11.46 -17.58
N VAL A 120 2.64 -12.22 -18.51
CA VAL A 120 1.37 -12.96 -18.34
C VAL A 120 1.41 -13.87 -17.11
N ILE A 121 2.55 -14.53 -16.86
CA ILE A 121 2.76 -15.39 -15.69
C ILE A 121 2.56 -14.61 -14.38
N ARG A 122 3.04 -13.37 -14.30
CA ARG A 122 2.85 -12.53 -13.10
C ARG A 122 1.43 -12.04 -12.93
N ILE A 123 0.76 -11.75 -14.04
CA ILE A 123 -0.66 -11.38 -14.01
C ILE A 123 -1.46 -12.55 -13.47
N PHE A 124 -1.19 -13.76 -13.99
CA PHE A 124 -1.84 -14.99 -13.54
C PHE A 124 -1.54 -15.27 -12.06
N ALA A 125 -0.28 -15.22 -11.64
CA ALA A 125 0.12 -15.44 -10.24
C ALA A 125 -0.55 -14.45 -9.28
N ASN A 126 -0.60 -13.17 -9.65
CA ASN A 126 -1.28 -12.15 -8.83
C ASN A 126 -2.81 -12.37 -8.77
N HIS A 127 -3.39 -12.86 -9.87
CA HIS A 127 -4.82 -13.23 -9.91
C HIS A 127 -5.10 -14.43 -9.02
N ALA A 128 -4.32 -15.52 -9.15
CA ALA A 128 -4.47 -16.70 -8.32
C ALA A 128 -4.32 -16.38 -6.83
N LEU A 129 -3.33 -15.57 -6.46
CA LEU A 129 -3.16 -15.07 -5.09
C LEU A 129 -4.35 -14.25 -4.61
N THR A 130 -4.95 -13.44 -5.47
CA THR A 130 -6.15 -12.63 -5.11
C THR A 130 -7.36 -13.54 -4.90
N VAL A 131 -7.58 -14.53 -5.77
CA VAL A 131 -8.67 -15.51 -5.61
C VAL A 131 -8.49 -16.29 -4.31
N PHE A 132 -7.30 -16.80 -4.04
CA PHE A 132 -7.00 -17.50 -2.81
C PHE A 132 -7.19 -16.62 -1.56
N SER A 133 -6.75 -15.36 -1.63
CA SER A 133 -7.00 -14.38 -0.57
C SER A 133 -8.48 -14.14 -0.33
N ASN A 134 -9.29 -14.05 -1.38
CA ASN A 134 -10.74 -13.89 -1.28
C ASN A 134 -11.42 -15.08 -0.61
N LEU A 135 -11.03 -16.31 -0.99
CA LEU A 135 -11.56 -17.53 -0.39
C LEU A 135 -11.29 -17.58 1.12
N ILE A 136 -10.03 -17.38 1.52
CA ILE A 136 -9.64 -17.43 2.95
C ILE A 136 -10.28 -16.30 3.74
N ASN A 137 -10.33 -15.09 3.18
CA ASN A 137 -10.73 -13.88 3.88
C ASN A 137 -12.20 -13.51 3.69
N LYS A 138 -12.97 -14.28 2.91
CA LYS A 138 -14.38 -13.97 2.58
C LYS A 138 -14.55 -12.53 2.04
N GLN A 139 -13.61 -12.08 1.23
CA GLN A 139 -13.63 -10.78 0.56
C GLN A 139 -13.96 -10.96 -0.93
N LYS A 140 -14.28 -9.86 -1.62
CA LYS A 140 -14.56 -9.83 -3.07
C LYS A 140 -13.63 -8.85 -3.77
N LEU A 141 -12.31 -8.99 -3.55
CA LEU A 141 -11.31 -8.09 -4.11
C LEU A 141 -10.95 -8.51 -5.53
N THR A 142 -10.69 -7.52 -6.38
CA THR A 142 -10.10 -7.72 -7.70
C THR A 142 -8.58 -7.61 -7.65
N ASP A 143 -8.03 -6.91 -6.63
CA ASP A 143 -6.59 -6.69 -6.47
C ASP A 143 -6.18 -6.63 -4.99
N ALA A 144 -6.02 -7.79 -4.34
CA ALA A 144 -5.62 -7.88 -2.93
C ALA A 144 -4.20 -7.37 -2.66
N HIS A 145 -3.32 -7.39 -3.68
CA HIS A 145 -1.90 -7.06 -3.57
C HIS A 145 -1.55 -5.64 -4.00
N THR A 146 -2.53 -4.78 -4.23
CA THR A 146 -2.32 -3.35 -4.48
C THR A 146 -1.58 -2.70 -3.31
N CYS A 147 -0.77 -1.70 -3.60
CA CYS A 147 -0.15 -0.87 -2.56
C CYS A 147 -1.03 0.32 -2.15
N TYR A 148 -1.95 0.76 -2.99
CA TYR A 148 -2.92 1.80 -2.65
C TYR A 148 -3.97 1.26 -1.67
N LYS A 149 -3.64 1.37 -0.39
CA LYS A 149 -4.51 1.02 0.72
C LYS A 149 -4.78 2.27 1.54
N ALA A 150 -6.06 2.55 1.77
CA ALA A 150 -6.51 3.70 2.53
C ALA A 150 -7.40 3.27 3.70
N PHE A 151 -7.28 3.95 4.81
CA PHE A 151 -7.87 3.56 6.07
C PHE A 151 -8.43 4.76 6.84
N GLU A 152 -9.44 4.51 7.64
CA GLU A 152 -9.66 5.30 8.83
C GLU A 152 -8.46 5.11 9.77
N THR A 153 -7.76 6.18 10.14
CA THR A 153 -6.49 6.10 10.87
C THR A 153 -6.64 5.43 12.23
N LYS A 154 -7.73 5.70 12.95
CA LYS A 154 -7.99 5.04 14.25
C LYS A 154 -8.06 3.53 14.11
N PHE A 155 -8.72 3.04 13.04
CA PHE A 155 -8.78 1.61 12.73
C PHE A 155 -7.40 1.07 12.32
N PHE A 156 -6.71 1.76 11.42
CA PHE A 156 -5.37 1.35 10.97
C PHE A 156 -4.39 1.17 12.11
N LYS A 157 -4.38 2.09 13.07
CA LYS A 157 -3.49 2.03 14.25
C LYS A 157 -3.77 0.85 15.19
N LYS A 158 -4.95 0.27 15.17
CA LYS A 158 -5.28 -0.94 15.92
C LYS A 158 -4.72 -2.20 15.28
N ILE A 159 -4.42 -2.20 13.97
CA ILE A 159 -3.88 -3.35 13.28
C ILE A 159 -2.40 -3.50 13.64
N LYS A 160 -2.06 -4.51 14.43
CA LYS A 160 -0.67 -4.85 14.76
C LYS A 160 -0.02 -5.53 13.56
N LEU A 161 0.79 -4.80 12.79
CA LEU A 161 1.56 -5.34 11.66
C LEU A 161 2.87 -5.95 12.15
N GLU A 162 3.26 -7.12 11.59
CA GLU A 162 4.44 -7.88 11.98
C GLU A 162 5.38 -8.17 10.79
N GLU A 163 4.83 -8.26 9.57
CA GLU A 163 5.61 -8.57 8.38
C GLU A 163 6.41 -7.36 7.89
N ASN A 164 7.73 -7.53 7.78
CA ASN A 164 8.62 -6.44 7.40
C ASN A 164 8.70 -6.21 5.88
N GLY A 165 8.48 -7.26 5.07
CA GLY A 165 8.60 -7.23 3.63
C GLY A 165 7.28 -6.96 2.89
N PHE A 166 7.19 -7.49 1.66
CA PHE A 166 5.97 -7.40 0.83
C PHE A 166 4.79 -8.20 1.39
N ASN A 167 5.07 -9.15 2.29
CA ASN A 167 4.05 -9.94 2.97
C ASN A 167 3.11 -9.12 3.87
N PHE A 168 3.41 -7.86 4.12
CA PHE A 168 2.47 -6.97 4.80
C PHE A 168 1.12 -6.86 4.06
N CYS A 169 1.10 -7.03 2.72
CA CYS A 169 -0.15 -6.96 1.94
C CYS A 169 -1.13 -8.10 2.28
N PRO A 170 -0.76 -9.39 2.23
CA PRO A 170 -1.62 -10.47 2.69
C PRO A 170 -1.89 -10.40 4.20
N GLU A 171 -0.92 -10.02 5.03
CA GLU A 171 -1.11 -9.85 6.46
C GLU A 171 -2.22 -8.85 6.78
N ILE A 172 -2.11 -7.61 6.28
CA ILE A 172 -3.07 -6.56 6.60
C ILE A 172 -4.47 -6.89 6.07
N THR A 173 -4.57 -7.50 4.87
CA THR A 173 -5.86 -7.92 4.30
C THR A 173 -6.53 -8.97 5.18
N THR A 174 -5.78 -9.95 5.67
CA THR A 174 -6.30 -11.00 6.55
C THR A 174 -6.69 -10.45 7.92
N LYS A 175 -5.87 -9.60 8.53
CA LYS A 175 -6.17 -8.98 9.83
C LYS A 175 -7.42 -8.08 9.77
N ILE A 176 -7.64 -7.36 8.67
CA ILE A 176 -8.86 -6.58 8.44
C ILE A 176 -10.08 -7.52 8.35
N SER A 177 -9.95 -8.59 7.58
CA SER A 177 -11.04 -9.55 7.37
C SER A 177 -11.41 -10.31 8.65
N ASN A 178 -10.43 -10.60 9.50
CA ASN A 178 -10.67 -11.20 10.81
C ASN A 178 -11.49 -10.30 11.76
N GLN A 179 -11.55 -8.99 11.48
CA GLN A 179 -12.40 -8.03 12.17
C GLN A 179 -13.78 -7.88 11.52
N ASN A 180 -14.14 -8.76 10.57
CA ASN A 180 -15.38 -8.69 9.79
C ASN A 180 -15.57 -7.35 9.07
N ILE A 181 -14.47 -6.68 8.69
CA ILE A 181 -14.51 -5.42 7.96
C ILE A 181 -14.46 -5.71 6.46
N GLU A 182 -15.48 -5.22 5.76
CA GLU A 182 -15.52 -5.25 4.31
C GLU A 182 -14.53 -4.23 3.72
N ILE A 183 -13.69 -4.68 2.79
CA ILE A 183 -12.76 -3.84 2.05
C ILE A 183 -13.46 -3.38 0.77
N LYS A 184 -13.67 -2.07 0.61
CA LYS A 184 -14.19 -1.50 -0.62
C LYS A 184 -13.08 -1.31 -1.64
N GLU A 185 -13.37 -1.47 -2.91
CA GLU A 185 -12.42 -1.21 -4.00
C GLU A 185 -12.85 -0.04 -4.88
N ILE A 186 -11.85 0.61 -5.47
CA ILE A 186 -12.02 1.65 -6.48
C ILE A 186 -10.98 1.51 -7.59
N LYS A 187 -11.38 1.73 -8.83
CA LYS A 187 -10.45 1.80 -9.97
C LYS A 187 -9.48 2.97 -9.81
N ILE A 188 -8.19 2.70 -9.95
CA ILE A 188 -7.11 3.70 -9.87
C ILE A 188 -6.29 3.74 -11.15
N ARG A 189 -5.52 4.83 -11.32
CA ARG A 189 -4.49 4.95 -12.33
C ARG A 189 -3.24 4.20 -11.89
N TYR A 190 -2.73 3.35 -12.77
CA TYR A 190 -1.54 2.57 -12.51
C TYR A 190 -0.61 2.60 -13.73
N TYR A 191 0.67 2.89 -13.50
CA TYR A 191 1.71 2.99 -14.52
C TYR A 191 2.82 1.99 -14.20
N PRO A 192 2.73 0.75 -14.71
CA PRO A 192 3.64 -0.31 -14.33
C PRO A 192 5.08 -0.02 -14.78
N ARG A 193 6.05 -0.26 -13.91
CA ARG A 193 7.48 -0.21 -14.26
C ARG A 193 7.92 -1.53 -14.88
N SER A 194 8.87 -1.44 -15.81
CA SER A 194 9.58 -2.59 -16.35
C SER A 194 10.63 -3.13 -15.35
N PHE A 195 11.17 -4.33 -15.63
CA PHE A 195 12.30 -4.88 -14.86
C PHE A 195 13.52 -3.97 -14.86
N LYS A 196 13.86 -3.42 -16.03
CA LYS A 196 14.97 -2.48 -16.19
C LYS A 196 14.84 -1.25 -15.30
N GLN A 197 13.61 -0.93 -14.87
CA GLN A 197 13.29 0.18 -13.97
C GLN A 197 13.22 -0.24 -12.48
N GLY A 198 13.78 -1.40 -12.09
CA GLY A 198 13.97 -1.79 -10.69
C GLY A 198 12.79 -2.49 -10.03
N LYS A 199 11.99 -3.27 -10.75
CA LYS A 199 10.93 -4.10 -10.16
C LYS A 199 11.54 -5.23 -9.31
N LYS A 200 11.29 -5.24 -7.99
CA LYS A 200 11.98 -6.10 -7.00
C LYS A 200 11.25 -7.40 -6.64
N ILE A 201 10.01 -7.62 -7.08
CA ILE A 201 9.18 -8.77 -6.66
C ILE A 201 9.69 -10.05 -7.33
N LYS A 202 10.00 -11.07 -6.51
CA LYS A 202 10.48 -12.41 -6.92
C LYS A 202 9.32 -13.43 -6.88
N TYR A 203 9.46 -14.55 -7.57
CA TYR A 203 8.47 -15.65 -7.52
C TYR A 203 8.32 -16.24 -6.11
N SER A 204 9.41 -16.32 -5.33
CA SER A 204 9.40 -16.75 -3.93
C SER A 204 8.47 -15.92 -3.04
N ASP A 205 8.22 -14.66 -3.40
CA ASP A 205 7.31 -13.79 -2.65
C ASP A 205 5.85 -14.26 -2.76
N GLY A 206 5.50 -14.98 -3.84
CA GLY A 206 4.19 -15.60 -4.00
C GLY A 206 3.92 -16.69 -2.97
N PHE A 207 4.87 -17.61 -2.79
CA PHE A 207 4.77 -18.68 -1.76
C PHE A 207 4.73 -18.10 -0.34
N LYS A 208 5.53 -17.09 -0.07
CA LYS A 208 5.51 -16.39 1.21
C LYS A 208 4.16 -15.71 1.44
N ALA A 209 3.55 -15.15 0.40
CA ALA A 209 2.24 -14.53 0.51
C ALA A 209 1.14 -15.54 0.84
N LEU A 210 1.13 -16.72 0.19
CA LEU A 210 0.22 -17.83 0.51
C LEU A 210 0.36 -18.26 1.98
N TRP A 211 1.60 -18.51 2.41
CA TRP A 211 1.88 -18.87 3.80
C TRP A 211 1.39 -17.80 4.77
N THR A 212 1.60 -16.52 4.44
CA THR A 212 1.17 -15.40 5.28
C THR A 212 -0.36 -15.34 5.43
N LEU A 213 -1.12 -15.62 4.37
CA LEU A 213 -2.58 -15.71 4.44
C LEU A 213 -3.02 -16.80 5.43
N ILE A 214 -2.45 -18.02 5.32
CA ILE A 214 -2.76 -19.14 6.21
C ILE A 214 -2.34 -18.82 7.65
N LYS A 215 -1.13 -18.33 7.84
CA LYS A 215 -0.56 -17.96 9.14
C LYS A 215 -1.47 -17.02 9.93
N TYR A 216 -1.90 -15.91 9.32
CA TYR A 216 -2.73 -14.91 10.02
C TYR A 216 -4.20 -15.26 10.06
N LYS A 217 -4.67 -16.18 9.24
CA LYS A 217 -6.06 -16.65 9.30
C LYS A 217 -6.28 -17.69 10.38
N TYR A 218 -5.36 -18.66 10.48
CA TYR A 218 -5.58 -19.87 11.28
C TYR A 218 -4.63 -20.00 12.47
N ILE A 219 -3.37 -19.57 12.33
CA ILE A 219 -2.34 -19.79 13.36
C ILE A 219 -2.26 -18.58 14.32
N LYS A 220 -2.21 -17.38 13.78
CA LYS A 220 -2.12 -16.14 14.54
C LYS A 220 -3.42 -15.33 14.52
N ASN A 221 -4.55 -16.00 14.53
CA ASN A 221 -5.87 -15.37 14.54
C ASN A 221 -6.19 -14.68 15.89
N LYS A 222 -5.20 -14.44 16.73
CA LYS A 222 -5.39 -13.66 17.95
C LYS A 222 -5.61 -12.21 17.56
N SER A 223 -6.80 -11.75 17.89
CA SER A 223 -7.38 -10.41 17.91
C SER A 223 -6.36 -9.24 17.99
N LEU A 224 -6.78 -8.12 17.46
CA LEU A 224 -6.24 -6.78 17.72
C LEU A 224 -5.83 -6.58 19.16
#